data_de236783dc5ee2186958a1884da7e557
#
_entry.id   de236783dc5ee2186958a1884da7e557
#
_cell.length_a   1.000
_cell.length_b   1.000
_cell.length_c   1.000
_cell.angle_alpha   90.00
_cell.angle_beta   90.00
_cell.angle_gamma   90.00
#
_symmetry.space_group_name_H-M   'P 1'
#
loop_
_entity.id
_entity.type
_entity.pdbx_description
1 polymer ?
#
loop_
_entity_poly.entity_id
_entity_poly.type
_entity_poly.pdbx_seq_one_letter_code
_entity_poly.pdbx_strand_id
1 'polypeptide(L)' 'MRCFWEQMGALGPIYRLLGKGLNDTDIAKELNLTEVNVQSCVVWMLHFLKMRDRQELVAYALAAA' A
#
# COMPACT_ATOMS: atom_id res chain seq x y z
N MET A 1 13.80 9.57 -10.26
CA MET A 1 14.27 9.51 -8.88
C MET A 1 13.28 10.07 -7.88
N ARG A 2 12.55 11.08 -8.28
CA ARG A 2 11.52 11.65 -7.39
C ARG A 2 10.44 10.63 -7.06
N CYS A 3 10.11 9.77 -8.03
CA CYS A 3 9.08 8.76 -7.82
C CYS A 3 9.41 7.81 -6.67
N PHE A 4 10.69 7.49 -6.50
CA PHE A 4 11.10 6.61 -5.43
C PHE A 4 10.76 7.19 -4.07
N TRP A 5 11.12 8.46 -3.87
CA TRP A 5 10.87 9.14 -2.61
C TRP A 5 9.37 9.33 -2.36
N GLU A 6 8.63 9.64 -3.41
CA GLU A 6 7.20 9.82 -3.29
C GLU A 6 6.52 8.52 -2.90
N GLN A 7 6.96 7.40 -3.50
CA GLN A 7 6.42 6.11 -3.15
C GLN A 7 6.77 5.73 -1.71
N MET A 8 7.99 5.99 -1.30
CA MET A 8 8.39 5.73 0.09
C MET A 8 7.53 6.53 1.06
N GLY A 9 7.28 7.79 0.74
CA GLY A 9 6.44 8.61 1.59
C GLY A 9 5.00 8.15 1.67
N ALA A 10 4.51 7.46 0.62
CA ALA A 10 3.14 6.98 0.58
C ALA A 10 2.95 5.61 1.22
N LEU A 11 4.04 4.87 1.47
CA LEU A 11 3.93 3.50 1.97
C LEU A 11 3.22 3.42 3.32
N GLY A 12 3.55 4.31 4.24
CA GLY A 12 2.93 4.32 5.54
C GLY A 12 1.42 4.55 5.49
N PRO A 13 0.96 5.62 4.83
CA PRO A 13 -0.47 5.86 4.66
C PRO A 13 -1.18 4.73 3.93
N ILE A 14 -0.57 4.18 2.87
CA ILE A 14 -1.17 3.07 2.12
C ILE A 14 -1.32 1.84 3.03
N TYR A 15 -0.29 1.52 3.78
CA TYR A 15 -0.32 0.39 4.70
C TYR A 15 -1.45 0.55 5.72
N ARG A 16 -1.59 1.75 6.25
CA ARG A 16 -2.63 2.04 7.24
C ARG A 16 -4.03 1.84 6.65
N LEU A 17 -4.24 2.33 5.43
CA LEU A 17 -5.54 2.19 4.78
C LEU A 17 -5.83 0.76 4.39
N LEU A 18 -4.82 -0.01 4.03
CA LEU A 18 -5.00 -1.44 3.81
C LEU A 18 -5.50 -2.12 5.07
N GLY A 19 -4.97 -1.72 6.22
CA GLY A 19 -5.41 -2.25 7.49
C GLY A 19 -6.83 -1.87 7.85
N LYS A 20 -7.39 -0.86 7.19
CA LYS A 20 -8.79 -0.48 7.37
C LYS A 20 -9.72 -1.20 6.40
N GLY A 21 -9.18 -2.02 5.52
CA GLY A 21 -9.98 -2.79 4.58
C GLY A 21 -10.32 -2.07 3.31
N LEU A 22 -9.65 -0.95 3.02
CA LEU A 22 -9.91 -0.21 1.78
C LEU A 22 -9.25 -0.89 0.59
N ASN A 23 -9.88 -0.76 -0.58
CA ASN A 23 -9.31 -1.27 -1.82
C ASN A 23 -8.44 -0.19 -2.48
N ASP A 24 -7.79 -0.56 -3.58
CA ASP A 24 -6.86 0.36 -4.27
C ASP A 24 -7.55 1.64 -4.72
N THR A 25 -8.77 1.53 -5.22
CA THR A 25 -9.50 2.69 -5.69
C THR A 25 -9.74 3.68 -4.56
N ASP A 26 -10.18 3.18 -3.42
CA ASP A 26 -10.46 4.02 -2.26
C ASP A 26 -9.19 4.61 -1.68
N ILE A 27 -8.13 3.81 -1.62
CA ILE A 27 -6.83 4.31 -1.14
C ILE A 27 -6.34 5.43 -2.05
N ALA A 28 -6.45 5.24 -3.36
CA ALA A 28 -6.01 6.26 -4.31
C ALA A 28 -6.77 7.57 -4.11
N LYS A 29 -8.07 7.48 -3.89
CA LYS A 29 -8.89 8.68 -3.65
C LYS A 29 -8.49 9.36 -2.34
N GLU A 30 -8.31 8.60 -1.29
CA GLU A 30 -7.96 9.14 0.02
C GLU A 30 -6.62 9.87 -0.01
N LEU A 31 -5.66 9.32 -0.74
CA LEU A 31 -4.31 9.86 -0.76
C LEU A 31 -4.02 10.73 -1.98
N ASN A 32 -5.04 10.95 -2.82
CA ASN A 32 -4.89 11.72 -4.04
C ASN A 32 -3.81 11.14 -4.95
N LEU A 33 -3.86 9.84 -5.11
CA LEU A 33 -2.93 9.09 -5.96
C LEU A 33 -3.70 8.40 -7.06
N THR A 34 -2.99 7.83 -8.03
CA THR A 34 -3.62 6.99 -9.03
C THR A 34 -3.64 5.55 -8.53
N GLU A 35 -4.56 4.75 -9.08
CA GLU A 35 -4.61 3.33 -8.74
C GLU A 35 -3.31 2.63 -9.09
N VAL A 36 -2.70 3.03 -10.20
CA VAL A 36 -1.42 2.44 -10.63
C VAL A 36 -0.35 2.70 -9.58
N ASN A 37 -0.30 3.91 -9.02
CA ASN A 37 0.65 4.22 -7.97
C ASN A 37 0.41 3.38 -6.73
N VAL A 38 -0.85 3.22 -6.34
CA VAL A 38 -1.18 2.40 -5.18
C VAL A 38 -0.77 0.95 -5.42
N GLN A 39 -1.08 0.41 -6.61
CA GLN A 39 -0.71 -0.96 -6.95
C GLN A 39 0.80 -1.16 -6.91
N SER A 40 1.54 -0.21 -7.46
CA SER A 40 3.01 -0.27 -7.45
C SER A 40 3.55 -0.29 -6.03
N CYS A 41 2.99 0.53 -5.16
CA CYS A 41 3.41 0.55 -3.77
C CYS A 41 3.10 -0.75 -3.05
N VAL A 42 1.94 -1.33 -3.34
CA VAL A 42 1.57 -2.62 -2.75
C VAL A 42 2.54 -3.71 -3.20
N VAL A 43 2.83 -3.76 -4.50
CA VAL A 43 3.78 -4.74 -5.02
C VAL A 43 5.15 -4.55 -4.38
N TRP A 44 5.58 -3.31 -4.24
CA TRP A 44 6.86 -3.02 -3.61
C TRP A 44 6.88 -3.53 -2.16
N MET A 45 5.81 -3.30 -1.43
CA MET A 45 5.72 -3.78 -0.05
C MET A 45 5.74 -5.30 0.03
N LEU A 46 5.06 -5.97 -0.90
CA LEU A 46 5.07 -7.43 -0.93
C LEU A 46 6.48 -7.97 -1.11
N HIS A 47 7.25 -7.37 -2.02
CA HIS A 47 8.64 -7.75 -2.22
C HIS A 47 9.48 -7.46 -0.99
N PHE A 48 9.32 -6.29 -0.44
CA PHE A 48 10.12 -5.86 0.71
C PHE A 48 9.87 -6.74 1.92
N LEU A 49 8.61 -7.09 2.17
CA LEU A 49 8.24 -7.91 3.31
C LEU A 49 8.23 -9.40 2.98
N LYS A 50 8.57 -9.77 1.75
CA LYS A 50 8.64 -11.15 1.29
C LYS A 50 7.31 -11.88 1.48
N MET A 51 6.24 -11.19 1.17
CA MET A 51 4.90 -11.75 1.23
C MET A 51 4.48 -12.27 -0.15
N ARG A 52 3.59 -13.24 -0.16
CA ARG A 52 3.15 -13.87 -1.39
C ARG A 52 2.17 -13.04 -2.18
N ASP A 53 1.20 -12.47 -1.49
CA ASP A 53 0.14 -11.76 -2.17
C ASP A 53 -0.42 -10.66 -1.28
N ARG A 54 -1.34 -9.91 -1.87
CA ARG A 54 -1.96 -8.78 -1.22
C ARG A 54 -2.74 -9.18 0.03
N GLN A 55 -3.36 -10.36 0.02
CA GLN A 55 -4.15 -10.79 1.17
C GLN A 55 -3.29 -10.97 2.41
N GLU A 56 -2.08 -11.50 2.24
CA GLU A 56 -1.13 -11.60 3.34
C GLU A 56 -0.81 -10.23 3.90
N LEU A 57 -0.58 -9.27 3.02
CA LEU A 57 -0.25 -7.92 3.45
C LEU A 57 -1.41 -7.28 4.21
N VAL A 58 -2.63 -7.44 3.71
CA VAL A 58 -3.81 -6.90 4.37
C VAL A 58 -4.00 -7.54 5.73
N ALA A 59 -3.85 -8.85 5.81
CA ALA A 59 -3.98 -9.57 7.08
C ALA A 59 -2.94 -9.10 8.09
N TYR A 60 -1.73 -8.88 7.63
CA TYR A 60 -0.66 -8.37 8.48
C TYR A 60 -0.99 -6.96 8.99
N ALA A 61 -1.49 -6.12 8.11
CA ALA A 61 -1.84 -4.75 8.48
C ALA A 61 -3.00 -4.73 9.47
N LEU A 62 -3.99 -5.60 9.28
CA LEU A 62 -5.12 -5.70 10.22
C LEU A 62 -4.65 -6.17 11.59
N ALA A 63 -3.75 -7.14 11.62
CA ALA A 63 -3.24 -7.68 12.88
C ALA A 63 -2.37 -6.66 13.61
N ALA A 64 -1.68 -5.80 12.87
CA ALA A 64 -0.80 -4.80 13.46
C ALA A 64 -1.53 -3.55 13.92
N ALA A 65 -2.75 -3.37 13.48
CA ALA A 65 -3.52 -2.15 13.78
C ALA A 65 -4.00 -2.08 15.26
#